data_b530b2aa3a3ce0384c9a145e6c142e0b
#
_entry.id   b530b2aa3a3ce0384c9a145e6c142e0b
#
_cell.length_a   1.000
_cell.length_b   1.000
_cell.length_c   1.000
_cell.angle_alpha   90.00
_cell.angle_beta   90.00
_cell.angle_gamma   90.00
#
_symmetry.space_group_name_H-M   'P 1'
#
loop_
_entity.id
_entity.type
_entity.pdbx_description
1 polymer ?
#
loop_
_entity_poly.entity_id
_entity_poly.type
_entity_poly.pdbx_seq_one_letter_code
_entity_poly.pdbx_strand_id
1 'polypeptide(L)'
;GERMTTDKKILRALAGEVLDTPPIWMMRQAGRYLPEYRKTRAQAGDFLSLCYNSELAAEVTLQPIRRYGFDAAILFADILLLPQALGADLWFVTGEGPRLSTINSTEELKSLKPISEIHDVLHPIYETVRILSKELPKETTLIGFAGAPWTVATYMIAGRGTPDQKPAHDFKDNNVLAFETLIEL
;
A
#
# COMPACT_ATOMS: atom_id res chain seq x y z
N GLY A 1 21.29 5.40 26.73
CA GLY A 1 20.14 5.67 25.90
C GLY A 1 18.87 5.49 26.70
N GLU A 2 17.95 6.41 26.61
CA GLU A 2 16.64 6.28 27.25
C GLU A 2 15.94 5.01 26.75
N ARG A 3 15.49 4.19 27.69
CA ARG A 3 14.76 2.97 27.41
C ARG A 3 13.38 3.34 26.89
N MET A 4 13.03 2.94 25.67
CA MET A 4 11.67 3.15 25.16
C MET A 4 10.66 2.41 26.05
N THR A 5 9.62 3.12 26.51
CA THR A 5 8.55 2.60 27.37
C THR A 5 7.40 1.98 26.58
N THR A 6 7.68 1.32 25.44
CA THR A 6 6.66 0.69 24.60
C THR A 6 6.72 -0.83 24.67
N ASP A 7 5.56 -1.49 24.60
CA ASP A 7 5.44 -2.94 24.49
C ASP A 7 5.77 -3.48 23.08
N LYS A 8 5.92 -2.57 22.09
CA LYS A 8 6.14 -2.92 20.68
C LYS A 8 7.60 -3.34 20.45
N LYS A 9 7.86 -4.63 20.32
CA LYS A 9 9.20 -5.19 20.12
C LYS A 9 9.93 -4.60 18.91
N ILE A 10 9.22 -4.35 17.80
CA ILE A 10 9.84 -3.77 16.59
C ILE A 10 10.37 -2.38 16.87
N LEU A 11 9.60 -1.53 17.53
CA LEU A 11 10.05 -0.17 17.87
C LEU A 11 11.24 -0.20 18.85
N ARG A 12 11.24 -1.11 19.80
CA ARG A 12 12.34 -1.31 20.74
C ARG A 12 13.62 -1.75 20.04
N ALA A 13 13.50 -2.72 19.11
CA ALA A 13 14.63 -3.18 18.31
C ALA A 13 15.19 -2.09 17.39
N LEU A 14 14.32 -1.29 16.75
CA LEU A 14 14.74 -0.14 15.93
C LEU A 14 15.41 0.96 16.75
N ALA A 15 15.06 1.08 18.03
CA ALA A 15 15.72 1.99 18.97
C ALA A 15 17.07 1.45 19.50
N GLY A 16 17.51 0.27 19.03
CA GLY A 16 18.78 -0.35 19.42
C GLY A 16 18.72 -1.20 20.67
N GLU A 17 17.54 -1.51 21.20
CA GLU A 17 17.40 -2.42 22.34
C GLU A 17 17.67 -3.87 21.91
N VAL A 18 18.47 -4.58 22.70
CA VAL A 18 18.70 -6.02 22.52
C VAL A 18 17.56 -6.76 23.21
N LEU A 19 16.80 -7.54 22.44
CA LEU A 19 15.67 -8.33 22.93
C LEU A 19 16.06 -9.81 23.05
N ASP A 20 15.49 -10.50 24.03
CA ASP A 20 15.72 -11.94 24.23
C ASP A 20 15.20 -12.75 23.02
N THR A 21 14.13 -12.30 22.39
CA THR A 21 13.58 -12.89 21.19
C THR A 21 13.42 -11.79 20.13
N PRO A 22 13.97 -11.97 18.92
CA PRO A 22 13.81 -10.99 17.85
C PRO A 22 12.36 -10.88 17.43
N PRO A 23 11.88 -9.67 17.05
CA PRO A 23 10.54 -9.51 16.50
C PRO A 23 10.43 -10.20 15.15
N ILE A 24 9.24 -10.79 14.89
CA ILE A 24 8.94 -11.52 13.66
C ILE A 24 7.69 -10.96 13.02
N TRP A 25 7.76 -10.72 11.72
CA TRP A 25 6.62 -10.39 10.88
C TRP A 25 6.88 -10.88 9.45
N MET A 26 5.80 -11.02 8.66
CA MET A 26 5.90 -11.46 7.26
C MET A 26 5.45 -10.33 6.34
N MET A 27 6.21 -10.07 5.28
CA MET A 27 5.87 -9.03 4.31
C MET A 27 4.54 -9.31 3.59
N ARG A 28 4.25 -10.59 3.32
CA ARG A 28 2.97 -11.05 2.74
C ARG A 28 2.27 -11.95 3.72
N GLN A 29 1.46 -11.36 4.59
CA GLN A 29 0.78 -12.11 5.65
C GLN A 29 -0.74 -12.18 5.48
N ALA A 30 -1.41 -11.17 4.97
CA ALA A 30 -2.79 -11.26 4.50
C ALA A 30 -2.83 -11.75 3.05
N GLY A 31 -3.64 -12.76 2.74
CA GLY A 31 -3.69 -13.28 1.38
C GLY A 31 -4.56 -14.51 1.20
N ARG A 32 -4.67 -14.94 -0.06
CA ARG A 32 -5.57 -16.04 -0.50
C ARG A 32 -5.25 -17.40 0.09
N TYR A 33 -4.09 -17.61 0.69
CA TYR A 33 -3.76 -18.83 1.40
C TYR A 33 -4.57 -18.98 2.70
N LEU A 34 -5.09 -17.89 3.25
CA LEU A 34 -5.93 -17.90 4.44
C LEU A 34 -7.41 -18.11 4.06
N PRO A 35 -8.09 -19.12 4.61
CA PRO A 35 -9.52 -19.33 4.37
C PRO A 35 -10.37 -18.12 4.75
N GLU A 36 -10.07 -17.50 5.89
CA GLU A 36 -10.74 -16.30 6.40
C GLU A 36 -10.57 -15.11 5.44
N TYR A 37 -9.39 -14.95 4.84
CA TYR A 37 -9.17 -13.93 3.83
C TYR A 37 -10.07 -14.15 2.60
N ARG A 38 -10.10 -15.37 2.08
CA ARG A 38 -10.96 -15.70 0.92
C ARG A 38 -12.42 -15.37 1.15
N LYS A 39 -12.92 -15.66 2.36
CA LYS A 39 -14.29 -15.35 2.76
C LYS A 39 -14.54 -13.84 2.77
N THR A 40 -13.68 -13.08 3.42
CA THR A 40 -13.79 -11.61 3.49
C THR A 40 -13.64 -10.97 2.12
N ARG A 41 -12.71 -11.47 1.31
CA ARG A 41 -12.49 -11.01 -0.07
C ARG A 41 -13.74 -11.23 -0.94
N ALA A 42 -14.40 -12.38 -0.83
CA ALA A 42 -15.65 -12.67 -1.53
C ALA A 42 -16.79 -11.75 -1.08
N GLN A 43 -16.86 -11.45 0.21
CA GLN A 43 -17.84 -10.51 0.76
C GLN A 43 -17.65 -9.09 0.22
N ALA A 44 -16.42 -8.64 0.03
CA ALA A 44 -16.10 -7.33 -0.54
C ALA A 44 -16.43 -7.22 -2.04
N GLY A 45 -16.42 -8.32 -2.77
CA GLY A 45 -16.67 -8.38 -4.21
C GLY A 45 -15.39 -8.34 -5.05
N ASP A 46 -14.60 -7.28 -4.97
CA ASP A 46 -13.33 -7.13 -5.68
C ASP A 46 -12.23 -6.55 -4.78
N PHE A 47 -11.00 -6.50 -5.30
CA PHE A 47 -9.84 -6.04 -4.55
C PHE A 47 -9.94 -4.57 -4.14
N LEU A 48 -10.36 -3.69 -5.05
CA LEU A 48 -10.51 -2.27 -4.76
C LEU A 48 -11.60 -2.02 -3.72
N SER A 49 -12.73 -2.71 -3.84
CA SER A 49 -13.80 -2.64 -2.86
C SER A 49 -13.32 -3.08 -1.47
N LEU A 50 -12.46 -4.09 -1.41
CA LEU A 50 -11.84 -4.51 -0.14
C LEU A 50 -10.93 -3.43 0.43
N CYS A 51 -10.05 -2.84 -0.39
CA CYS A 51 -9.15 -1.77 0.06
C CYS A 51 -9.91 -0.53 0.56
N TYR A 52 -11.00 -0.16 -0.09
CA TYR A 52 -11.80 1.03 0.26
C TYR A 52 -12.91 0.76 1.28
N ASN A 53 -13.10 -0.47 1.70
CA ASN A 53 -13.98 -0.79 2.84
C ASN A 53 -13.14 -0.87 4.11
N SER A 54 -13.19 0.17 4.94
CA SER A 54 -12.34 0.31 6.12
C SER A 54 -12.50 -0.84 7.12
N GLU A 55 -13.72 -1.33 7.33
CA GLU A 55 -13.99 -2.45 8.25
C GLU A 55 -13.42 -3.76 7.72
N LEU A 56 -13.63 -4.07 6.44
CA LEU A 56 -13.13 -5.30 5.82
C LEU A 56 -11.61 -5.25 5.62
N ALA A 57 -11.05 -4.10 5.28
CA ALA A 57 -9.59 -3.92 5.19
C ALA A 57 -8.92 -4.09 6.56
N ALA A 58 -9.50 -3.55 7.62
CA ALA A 58 -9.04 -3.79 8.99
C ALA A 58 -9.14 -5.26 9.37
N GLU A 59 -10.26 -5.91 9.04
CA GLU A 59 -10.46 -7.35 9.31
C GLU A 59 -9.36 -8.20 8.66
N VAL A 60 -9.07 -8.03 7.37
CA VAL A 60 -8.03 -8.83 6.71
C VAL A 60 -6.62 -8.51 7.21
N THR A 61 -6.37 -7.29 7.68
CA THR A 61 -5.12 -6.92 8.34
C THR A 61 -4.94 -7.66 9.67
N LEU A 62 -6.01 -7.80 10.44
CA LEU A 62 -6.01 -8.46 11.75
C LEU A 62 -5.94 -10.00 11.67
N GLN A 63 -6.41 -10.60 10.58
CA GLN A 63 -6.49 -12.07 10.46
C GLN A 63 -5.14 -12.78 10.68
N PRO A 64 -4.03 -12.38 10.03
CA PRO A 64 -2.73 -13.00 10.31
C PRO A 64 -2.25 -12.81 11.75
N ILE A 65 -2.58 -11.69 12.36
CA ILE A 65 -2.22 -11.40 13.76
C ILE A 65 -2.93 -12.34 14.70
N ARG A 66 -4.23 -12.57 14.51
CA ARG A 66 -4.99 -13.54 15.31
C ARG A 66 -4.49 -14.97 15.13
N ARG A 67 -4.10 -15.34 13.92
CA ARG A 67 -3.68 -16.70 13.58
C ARG A 67 -2.25 -17.01 14.04
N TYR A 68 -1.32 -16.09 13.86
CA TYR A 68 0.12 -16.32 14.03
C TYR A 68 0.77 -15.51 15.14
N GLY A 69 0.15 -14.43 15.59
CA GLY A 69 0.72 -13.59 16.64
C GLY A 69 1.99 -12.83 16.21
N PHE A 70 2.08 -12.39 14.96
CA PHE A 70 3.21 -11.59 14.49
C PHE A 70 3.39 -10.30 15.30
N ASP A 71 4.64 -9.83 15.39
CA ASP A 71 5.00 -8.59 16.09
C ASP A 71 4.65 -7.33 15.30
N ALA A 72 4.29 -7.47 14.03
CA ALA A 72 3.76 -6.39 13.21
C ALA A 72 2.60 -6.83 12.32
N ALA A 73 1.66 -5.92 12.12
CA ALA A 73 0.62 -5.98 11.11
C ALA A 73 0.96 -5.04 9.96
N ILE A 74 0.72 -5.48 8.73
CA ILE A 74 0.85 -4.63 7.55
C ILE A 74 -0.53 -4.13 7.16
N LEU A 75 -0.69 -2.82 7.05
CA LEU A 75 -1.91 -2.20 6.55
C LEU A 75 -2.30 -2.81 5.20
N PHE A 76 -3.50 -3.35 5.11
CA PHE A 76 -4.01 -3.88 3.85
C PHE A 76 -4.34 -2.75 2.88
N ALA A 77 -3.47 -2.54 1.90
CA ALA A 77 -3.56 -1.50 0.88
C ALA A 77 -2.75 -1.91 -0.36
N ASP A 78 -2.64 -1.01 -1.33
CA ASP A 78 -1.83 -1.21 -2.53
C ASP A 78 -1.13 0.10 -2.91
N ILE A 79 0.08 0.01 -3.46
CA ILE A 79 0.84 1.19 -3.91
C ILE A 79 0.14 1.93 -5.06
N LEU A 80 -0.73 1.24 -5.80
CA LEU A 80 -1.46 1.81 -6.94
C LEU A 80 -2.74 2.55 -6.54
N LEU A 81 -3.11 2.56 -5.26
CA LEU A 81 -4.23 3.37 -4.77
C LEU A 81 -3.94 4.87 -4.90
N LEU A 82 -2.69 5.30 -4.81
CA LEU A 82 -2.32 6.70 -5.03
C LEU A 82 -2.55 7.14 -6.48
N PRO A 83 -2.02 6.46 -7.52
CA PRO A 83 -2.38 6.79 -8.91
C PRO A 83 -3.88 6.74 -9.18
N GLN A 84 -4.58 5.78 -8.62
CA GLN A 84 -6.04 5.65 -8.77
C GLN A 84 -6.76 6.84 -8.12
N ALA A 85 -6.32 7.29 -6.96
CA ALA A 85 -6.87 8.48 -6.31
C ALA A 85 -6.59 9.77 -7.10
N LEU A 86 -5.47 9.83 -7.82
CA LEU A 86 -5.14 10.92 -8.73
C LEU A 86 -5.97 10.91 -10.02
N GLY A 87 -6.73 9.85 -10.29
CA GLY A 87 -7.66 9.74 -11.41
C GLY A 87 -7.28 8.71 -12.46
N ALA A 88 -6.22 7.95 -12.30
CA ALA A 88 -5.90 6.84 -13.19
C ALA A 88 -6.89 5.68 -13.00
N ASP A 89 -7.29 5.03 -14.09
CA ASP A 89 -8.09 3.82 -14.00
C ASP A 89 -7.19 2.65 -13.56
N LEU A 90 -7.67 1.88 -12.61
CA LEU A 90 -7.00 0.71 -12.08
C LEU A 90 -7.93 -0.51 -12.18
N TRP A 91 -7.42 -1.58 -12.80
CA TRP A 91 -8.14 -2.86 -12.90
C TRP A 91 -7.17 -4.03 -12.75
N PHE A 92 -7.70 -5.23 -12.55
CA PHE A 92 -6.91 -6.43 -12.32
C PHE A 92 -7.22 -7.48 -13.40
N VAL A 93 -6.15 -8.01 -14.00
CA VAL A 93 -6.25 -9.10 -14.99
C VAL A 93 -5.89 -10.41 -14.29
N THR A 94 -6.76 -11.41 -14.40
CA THR A 94 -6.54 -12.73 -13.80
C THR A 94 -5.24 -13.35 -14.30
N GLY A 95 -4.33 -13.71 -13.38
CA GLY A 95 -3.04 -14.29 -13.68
C GLY A 95 -1.94 -13.32 -14.12
N GLU A 96 -2.30 -12.06 -14.39
CA GLU A 96 -1.34 -11.05 -14.85
C GLU A 96 -1.13 -9.89 -13.87
N GLY A 97 -2.04 -9.73 -12.90
CA GLY A 97 -1.95 -8.69 -11.87
C GLY A 97 -2.57 -7.35 -12.28
N PRO A 98 -2.16 -6.25 -11.64
CA PRO A 98 -2.76 -4.94 -11.83
C PRO A 98 -2.40 -4.32 -13.18
N ARG A 99 -3.34 -3.51 -13.68
CA ARG A 99 -3.19 -2.64 -14.85
C ARG A 99 -3.67 -1.24 -14.51
N LEU A 100 -2.94 -0.27 -14.99
CA LEU A 100 -3.23 1.15 -14.86
C LEU A 100 -3.38 1.80 -16.23
N SER A 101 -4.30 2.78 -16.36
CA SER A 101 -4.26 3.69 -17.48
C SER A 101 -2.95 4.46 -17.48
N THR A 102 -2.34 4.63 -18.66
CA THR A 102 -0.97 5.17 -18.78
C THR A 102 -0.96 6.69 -18.93
N ILE A 103 0.13 7.30 -18.47
CA ILE A 103 0.48 8.70 -18.69
C ILE A 103 1.60 8.74 -19.75
N ASN A 104 1.29 9.25 -20.94
CA ASN A 104 2.21 9.27 -22.07
C ASN A 104 2.53 10.70 -22.57
N SER A 105 1.84 11.70 -22.06
CA SER A 105 1.99 13.10 -22.49
C SER A 105 1.82 14.07 -21.34
N THR A 106 2.26 15.31 -21.57
CA THR A 106 2.04 16.41 -20.63
C THR A 106 0.56 16.72 -20.43
N GLU A 107 -0.26 16.57 -21.47
CA GLU A 107 -1.71 16.78 -21.41
C GLU A 107 -2.37 15.75 -20.52
N GLU A 108 -2.01 14.48 -20.65
CA GLU A 108 -2.50 13.40 -19.78
C GLU A 108 -2.07 13.61 -18.33
N LEU A 109 -0.84 14.07 -18.09
CA LEU A 109 -0.35 14.43 -16.77
C LEU A 109 -1.18 15.55 -16.13
N LYS A 110 -1.56 16.57 -16.90
CA LYS A 110 -2.41 17.67 -16.43
C LYS A 110 -3.86 17.27 -16.15
N SER A 111 -4.29 16.13 -16.67
CA SER A 111 -5.64 15.57 -16.40
C SER A 111 -5.77 14.92 -15.02
N LEU A 112 -4.65 14.68 -14.33
CA LEU A 112 -4.67 14.15 -12.98
C LEU A 112 -5.27 15.15 -11.99
N LYS A 113 -5.93 14.63 -10.96
CA LYS A 113 -6.49 15.46 -9.90
C LYS A 113 -5.38 16.18 -9.12
N PRO A 114 -5.64 17.40 -8.62
CA PRO A 114 -4.72 18.04 -7.69
C PRO A 114 -4.56 17.20 -6.42
N ILE A 115 -3.36 17.23 -5.84
CA ILE A 115 -3.05 16.43 -4.66
C ILE A 115 -3.96 16.74 -3.46
N SER A 116 -4.49 17.98 -3.40
CA SER A 116 -5.45 18.39 -2.37
C SER A 116 -6.79 17.62 -2.41
N GLU A 117 -7.14 17.03 -3.55
CA GLU A 117 -8.40 16.31 -3.73
C GLU A 117 -8.28 14.81 -3.45
N ILE A 118 -7.07 14.24 -3.37
CA ILE A 118 -6.89 12.80 -3.16
C ILE A 118 -7.32 12.34 -1.77
N HIS A 119 -7.29 13.23 -0.78
CA HIS A 119 -7.65 12.89 0.60
C HIS A 119 -9.09 12.43 0.74
N ASP A 120 -10.01 12.98 -0.03
CA ASP A 120 -11.41 12.53 -0.04
C ASP A 120 -11.53 11.11 -0.58
N VAL A 121 -10.77 10.77 -1.62
CA VAL A 121 -10.75 9.41 -2.20
C VAL A 121 -10.10 8.43 -1.23
N LEU A 122 -8.98 8.82 -0.59
CA LEU A 122 -8.20 7.96 0.31
C LEU A 122 -8.75 7.92 1.75
N HIS A 123 -9.78 8.70 2.07
CA HIS A 123 -10.36 8.75 3.42
C HIS A 123 -10.68 7.37 4.00
N PRO A 124 -11.25 6.39 3.26
CA PRO A 124 -11.46 5.04 3.79
C PRO A 124 -10.18 4.35 4.26
N ILE A 125 -9.04 4.62 3.62
CA ILE A 125 -7.74 4.07 4.03
C ILE A 125 -7.30 4.67 5.37
N TYR A 126 -7.50 5.98 5.57
CA TYR A 126 -7.22 6.63 6.86
C TYR A 126 -8.11 6.08 7.97
N GLU A 127 -9.37 5.81 7.66
CA GLU A 127 -10.31 5.17 8.58
C GLU A 127 -9.87 3.75 8.97
N THR A 128 -9.36 2.97 8.03
CA THR A 128 -8.76 1.65 8.31
C THR A 128 -7.63 1.78 9.32
N VAL A 129 -6.74 2.74 9.15
CA VAL A 129 -5.64 3.01 10.11
C VAL A 129 -6.20 3.36 11.48
N ARG A 130 -7.24 4.18 11.53
CA ARG A 130 -7.90 4.58 12.79
C ARG A 130 -8.51 3.37 13.52
N ILE A 131 -9.16 2.47 12.80
CA ILE A 131 -9.72 1.23 13.37
C ILE A 131 -8.56 0.37 13.91
N LEU A 132 -7.53 0.12 13.12
CA LEU A 132 -6.39 -0.70 13.50
C LEU A 132 -5.62 -0.14 14.70
N SER A 133 -5.52 1.19 14.81
CA SER A 133 -4.88 1.82 15.97
C SER A 133 -5.56 1.51 17.30
N LYS A 134 -6.85 1.15 17.27
CA LYS A 134 -7.64 0.78 18.44
C LYS A 134 -7.72 -0.73 18.66
N GLU A 135 -7.74 -1.50 17.58
CA GLU A 135 -8.03 -2.95 17.65
C GLU A 135 -6.77 -3.82 17.66
N LEU A 136 -5.64 -3.33 17.18
CA LEU A 136 -4.38 -4.07 17.27
C LEU A 136 -3.95 -4.27 18.73
N PRO A 137 -3.38 -5.43 19.08
CA PRO A 137 -2.74 -5.63 20.38
C PRO A 137 -1.68 -4.55 20.63
N LYS A 138 -1.50 -4.15 21.88
CA LYS A 138 -0.54 -3.08 22.26
C LYS A 138 0.89 -3.39 21.84
N GLU A 139 1.26 -4.66 21.84
CA GLU A 139 2.58 -5.16 21.45
C GLU A 139 2.78 -5.24 19.93
N THR A 140 1.73 -5.13 19.13
CA THR A 140 1.80 -5.25 17.68
C THR A 140 2.00 -3.89 17.02
N THR A 141 3.06 -3.77 16.24
CA THR A 141 3.36 -2.57 15.45
C THR A 141 2.54 -2.56 14.17
N LEU A 142 1.93 -1.43 13.84
CA LEU A 142 1.31 -1.24 12.52
C LEU A 142 2.36 -0.69 11.54
N ILE A 143 2.56 -1.39 10.44
CA ILE A 143 3.43 -0.97 9.33
C ILE A 143 2.54 -0.41 8.22
N GLY A 144 2.83 0.83 7.80
CA GLY A 144 2.20 1.45 6.65
C GLY A 144 2.70 0.86 5.34
N PHE A 145 2.04 1.21 4.25
CA PHE A 145 2.32 0.68 2.92
C PHE A 145 2.30 1.80 1.88
N ALA A 146 3.43 2.06 1.25
CA ALA A 146 3.57 3.10 0.24
C ALA A 146 4.64 2.71 -0.79
N GLY A 147 4.42 3.10 -2.04
CA GLY A 147 5.43 2.99 -3.10
C GLY A 147 6.37 4.19 -3.11
N ALA A 148 7.64 3.96 -3.42
CA ALA A 148 8.57 5.05 -3.69
C ALA A 148 8.18 5.78 -5.02
N PRO A 149 8.47 7.07 -5.16
CA PRO A 149 8.06 7.85 -6.33
C PRO A 149 8.46 7.22 -7.66
N TRP A 150 9.68 6.72 -7.80
CA TRP A 150 10.13 6.00 -8.99
C TRP A 150 9.27 4.76 -9.28
N THR A 151 9.05 3.91 -8.28
CA THR A 151 8.26 2.69 -8.43
C THR A 151 6.83 2.99 -8.90
N VAL A 152 6.17 3.97 -8.27
CA VAL A 152 4.81 4.37 -8.63
C VAL A 152 4.78 4.97 -10.05
N ALA A 153 5.74 5.82 -10.40
CA ALA A 153 5.86 6.42 -11.73
C ALA A 153 6.04 5.35 -12.82
N THR A 154 6.82 4.28 -12.56
CA THR A 154 6.98 3.19 -13.54
C THR A 154 5.67 2.53 -13.91
N TYR A 155 4.78 2.31 -12.94
CA TYR A 155 3.44 1.80 -13.20
C TYR A 155 2.54 2.80 -13.93
N MET A 156 2.60 4.07 -13.58
CA MET A 156 1.80 5.12 -14.22
C MET A 156 2.19 5.31 -15.69
N ILE A 157 3.46 5.11 -16.05
CA ILE A 157 3.96 5.26 -17.42
C ILE A 157 3.70 3.99 -18.24
N ALA A 158 4.01 2.81 -17.71
CA ALA A 158 3.89 1.54 -18.42
C ALA A 158 2.50 0.88 -18.32
N GLY A 159 1.69 1.27 -17.33
CA GLY A 159 0.39 0.67 -17.05
C GLY A 159 0.47 -0.70 -16.37
N ARG A 160 1.67 -1.19 -16.12
CA ARG A 160 1.98 -2.50 -15.51
C ARG A 160 3.41 -2.53 -14.98
N GLY A 161 3.74 -3.56 -14.18
CA GLY A 161 5.14 -3.86 -13.87
C GLY A 161 5.90 -4.33 -15.09
N THR A 162 7.13 -3.84 -15.27
CA THR A 162 8.05 -4.24 -16.34
C THR A 162 9.40 -4.64 -15.74
N PRO A 163 10.03 -5.75 -16.20
CA PRO A 163 11.25 -6.26 -15.56
C PRO A 163 12.44 -5.28 -15.61
N ASP A 164 12.58 -4.56 -16.73
CA ASP A 164 13.69 -3.65 -17.01
C ASP A 164 13.31 -2.17 -16.81
N GLN A 165 12.05 -1.88 -16.52
CA GLN A 165 11.49 -0.52 -16.36
C GLN A 165 11.78 0.39 -17.58
N LYS A 166 11.97 -0.22 -18.76
CA LYS A 166 12.32 0.49 -20.00
C LYS A 166 11.33 1.60 -20.36
N PRO A 167 9.98 1.41 -20.31
CA PRO A 167 9.04 2.49 -20.60
C PRO A 167 9.25 3.74 -19.74
N ALA A 168 9.58 3.58 -18.46
CA ALA A 168 9.84 4.70 -17.56
C ALA A 168 11.15 5.41 -17.90
N HIS A 169 12.21 4.68 -18.22
CA HIS A 169 13.47 5.24 -18.67
C HIS A 169 13.30 5.99 -19.99
N ASP A 170 12.61 5.43 -20.96
CA ASP A 170 12.34 6.07 -22.25
C ASP A 170 11.52 7.36 -22.07
N PHE A 171 10.50 7.35 -21.22
CA PHE A 171 9.70 8.53 -20.89
C PHE A 171 10.55 9.62 -20.23
N LYS A 172 11.37 9.26 -19.25
CA LYS A 172 12.30 10.18 -18.59
C LYS A 172 13.26 10.83 -19.59
N ASP A 173 13.87 10.04 -20.47
CA ASP A 173 14.87 10.52 -21.42
C ASP A 173 14.26 11.39 -22.54
N ASN A 174 13.05 11.08 -22.96
CA ASN A 174 12.35 11.79 -24.03
C ASN A 174 11.51 12.97 -23.57
N ASN A 175 11.16 13.04 -22.27
CA ASN A 175 10.30 14.10 -21.73
C ASN A 175 10.66 14.41 -20.27
N VAL A 176 11.84 14.96 -20.07
CA VAL A 176 12.44 15.22 -18.74
C VAL A 176 11.52 16.06 -17.86
N LEU A 177 10.97 17.16 -18.39
CA LEU A 177 10.12 18.08 -17.60
C LEU A 177 8.83 17.41 -17.13
N ALA A 178 8.18 16.62 -17.99
CA ALA A 178 6.97 15.89 -17.63
C ALA A 178 7.28 14.80 -16.59
N PHE A 179 8.44 14.13 -16.70
CA PHE A 179 8.88 13.15 -15.72
C PHE A 179 9.14 13.79 -14.34
N GLU A 180 9.85 14.91 -14.30
CA GLU A 180 10.08 15.65 -13.05
C GLU A 180 8.78 16.10 -12.41
N THR A 181 7.83 16.63 -13.17
CA THR A 181 6.50 17.01 -12.70
C THR A 181 5.75 15.81 -12.11
N LEU A 182 5.81 14.64 -12.76
CA LEU A 182 5.19 13.41 -12.27
C LEU A 182 5.77 12.93 -10.92
N ILE A 183 7.10 13.03 -10.77
CA ILE A 183 7.78 12.61 -9.52
C ILE A 183 7.47 13.55 -8.35
N GLU A 184 7.22 14.83 -8.62
CA GLU A 184 6.90 15.84 -7.61
C GLU A 184 5.43 15.80 -7.12
N LEU A 185 4.56 15.08 -7.82
CA LEU A 185 3.17 14.88 -7.38
C LEU A 185 3.11 14.02 -6.10
#